data_4cbf6e166fa2fc62da53ca5cf6c43ab9
#
_entry.id   4cbf6e166fa2fc62da53ca5cf6c43ab9
#
_cell.length_a   1.000
_cell.length_b   1.000
_cell.length_c   1.000
_cell.angle_alpha   90.00
_cell.angle_beta   90.00
_cell.angle_gamma   90.00
#
_symmetry.space_group_name_H-M   'P 1'
#
loop_
_entity.id
_entity.type
_entity.pdbx_description
1 polymer ?
#
loop_
_entity_poly.entity_id
_entity_poly.type
_entity_poly.pdbx_seq_one_letter_code
_entity_poly.pdbx_strand_id
1 'polypeptide(L)'
;HCVSQWGHDFRPEYRSLSLLHESFPDVPRMALTATADALTRQDMVERLNLEDAREFISSFDRPNIRYSIVEKTDPTRQLLRFIETEHAGEAGIVYCQSRKRVEEIADMLQDAGLKAMAYHAGLDASVRQQRQDRFLRDDGMIMVATIAFGMGIDKPDVRFVAHLDMPKNIEGYYQETGRAGRDGLPANAWMVYGLQDVVNQRRMIDTSEVASEEFKQVMRGKLDALLTLAEDTHCRRVSLLRYFGEDSQPCMNCDNCLNPPAVWDATDAARKMLSCIYRVQQASGISFGAGHIMDILRGKATDKMAQYAHNKLSTFGIGADLAEAQWRGVLRQLIAKNMVRVDSEAFSTLELLPDARAVLRGEVSLMLREQAAGAGSKKRSSKPTKTSVKGMAEASLNAGALERLGRLKAWRADVAREHNLPAFVIFHDATLRAIAEQAPQSLADLEGISGMGSKKLHAYGAEVIRVCTALA
;
A
#
# COMPACT_ATOMS: atom_id res chain seq x y z
N HIS A 1 -3.37 19.31 -6.04
CA HIS A 1 -3.19 18.03 -6.73
C HIS A 1 -4.15 17.86 -7.90
N CYS A 2 -5.45 18.13 -7.70
CA CYS A 2 -6.45 18.06 -8.79
C CYS A 2 -6.26 19.11 -9.90
N VAL A 3 -5.58 20.20 -9.61
CA VAL A 3 -5.24 21.27 -10.58
C VAL A 3 -4.16 20.81 -11.54
N SER A 4 -3.17 20.07 -11.02
CA SER A 4 -2.02 19.60 -11.79
C SER A 4 -2.40 18.44 -12.71
N GLN A 5 -2.03 18.55 -13.98
CA GLN A 5 -2.17 17.44 -14.93
C GLN A 5 -1.27 16.22 -14.56
N TRP A 6 -0.25 16.46 -13.76
CA TRP A 6 0.68 15.44 -13.26
C TRP A 6 0.21 14.78 -11.96
N GLY A 7 -0.86 15.35 -11.35
CA GLY A 7 -1.47 14.81 -10.13
C GLY A 7 -2.21 13.50 -10.39
N HIS A 8 -2.22 12.62 -9.41
CA HIS A 8 -2.88 11.30 -9.50
C HIS A 8 -4.42 11.37 -9.62
N ASP A 9 -5.05 12.51 -9.28
CA ASP A 9 -6.50 12.77 -9.36
C ASP A 9 -6.77 14.09 -10.12
N PHE A 10 -6.20 14.22 -11.32
CA PHE A 10 -6.38 15.40 -12.14
C PHE A 10 -7.84 15.60 -12.54
N ARG A 11 -8.34 16.83 -12.37
CA ARG A 11 -9.71 17.26 -12.72
C ARG A 11 -9.63 18.52 -13.57
N PRO A 12 -9.98 18.45 -14.87
CA PRO A 12 -9.87 19.59 -15.78
C PRO A 12 -10.57 20.85 -15.29
N GLU A 13 -11.70 20.69 -14.59
CA GLU A 13 -12.50 21.80 -14.04
C GLU A 13 -11.75 22.62 -12.99
N TYR A 14 -10.81 22.01 -12.28
CA TYR A 14 -10.00 22.69 -11.26
C TYR A 14 -9.02 23.71 -11.85
N ARG A 15 -8.72 23.64 -13.16
CA ARG A 15 -7.93 24.65 -13.86
C ARG A 15 -8.62 26.02 -13.84
N SER A 16 -9.96 26.03 -13.87
CA SER A 16 -10.75 27.27 -13.81
C SER A 16 -10.65 28.00 -12.46
N LEU A 17 -10.03 27.37 -11.44
CA LEU A 17 -9.80 28.05 -10.15
C LEU A 17 -8.82 29.23 -10.25
N SER A 18 -8.02 29.32 -11.32
CA SER A 18 -7.19 30.50 -11.60
C SER A 18 -8.02 31.78 -11.75
N LEU A 19 -9.27 31.69 -12.28
CA LEU A 19 -10.20 32.81 -12.41
C LEU A 19 -10.55 33.45 -11.06
N LEU A 20 -10.40 32.75 -9.95
CA LEU A 20 -10.62 33.29 -8.61
C LEU A 20 -9.66 34.42 -8.29
N HIS A 21 -8.43 34.40 -8.82
CA HIS A 21 -7.46 35.47 -8.66
C HIS A 21 -7.88 36.72 -9.41
N GLU A 22 -8.38 36.55 -10.62
CA GLU A 22 -8.85 37.66 -11.46
C GLU A 22 -10.11 38.30 -10.86
N SER A 23 -11.04 37.49 -10.37
CA SER A 23 -12.32 37.94 -9.81
C SER A 23 -12.19 38.53 -8.40
N PHE A 24 -11.23 38.06 -7.60
CA PHE A 24 -11.05 38.44 -6.20
C PHE A 24 -9.56 38.65 -5.87
N PRO A 25 -8.90 39.65 -6.43
CA PRO A 25 -7.44 39.83 -6.30
C PRO A 25 -6.99 40.08 -4.86
N ASP A 26 -7.81 40.70 -4.04
CA ASP A 26 -7.50 41.05 -2.64
C ASP A 26 -7.80 39.91 -1.63
N VAL A 27 -8.40 38.81 -2.09
CA VAL A 27 -8.74 37.68 -1.20
C VAL A 27 -7.56 36.71 -1.10
N PRO A 28 -7.04 36.47 0.13
CA PRO A 28 -5.97 35.49 0.32
C PRO A 28 -6.37 34.10 -0.15
N ARG A 29 -5.44 33.42 -0.84
CA ARG A 29 -5.65 32.06 -1.37
C ARG A 29 -4.69 31.10 -0.70
N MET A 30 -5.18 29.89 -0.43
CA MET A 30 -4.40 28.80 0.13
C MET A 30 -4.64 27.53 -0.69
N ALA A 31 -3.57 26.88 -1.15
CA ALA A 31 -3.63 25.57 -1.78
C ALA A 31 -3.07 24.50 -0.81
N LEU A 32 -3.82 23.43 -0.60
CA LEU A 32 -3.45 22.35 0.30
C LEU A 32 -3.39 21.02 -0.45
N THR A 33 -2.35 20.24 -0.18
CA THR A 33 -2.23 18.88 -0.70
C THR A 33 -1.46 17.99 0.28
N ALA A 34 -1.73 16.69 0.25
CA ALA A 34 -1.04 15.71 1.11
C ALA A 34 0.13 14.99 0.42
N THR A 35 0.21 15.02 -0.92
CA THR A 35 1.03 14.04 -1.69
C THR A 35 1.63 14.62 -2.97
N ALA A 36 1.99 15.88 -3.02
CA ALA A 36 2.59 16.46 -4.23
C ALA A 36 4.11 16.23 -4.28
N ASP A 37 4.60 15.57 -5.34
CA ASP A 37 6.00 15.56 -5.69
C ASP A 37 6.46 16.96 -6.20
N ALA A 38 7.76 17.14 -6.43
CA ALA A 38 8.30 18.44 -6.84
C ALA A 38 7.67 18.97 -8.13
N LEU A 39 7.50 18.10 -9.14
CA LEU A 39 6.90 18.46 -10.43
C LEU A 39 5.44 18.88 -10.27
N THR A 40 4.67 18.12 -9.50
CA THR A 40 3.27 18.42 -9.23
C THR A 40 3.12 19.73 -8.44
N ARG A 41 4.00 20.00 -7.47
CA ARG A 41 3.99 21.28 -6.70
C ARG A 41 4.25 22.47 -7.60
N GLN A 42 5.28 22.39 -8.43
CA GLN A 42 5.60 23.46 -9.38
C GLN A 42 4.41 23.76 -10.31
N ASP A 43 3.81 22.75 -10.93
CA ASP A 43 2.64 22.91 -11.80
C ASP A 43 1.42 23.51 -11.05
N MET A 44 1.25 23.14 -9.77
CA MET A 44 0.19 23.73 -8.91
C MET A 44 0.43 25.22 -8.66
N VAL A 45 1.65 25.61 -8.33
CA VAL A 45 2.03 27.03 -8.08
C VAL A 45 1.78 27.86 -9.33
N GLU A 46 2.29 27.41 -10.47
CA GLU A 46 2.13 28.10 -11.77
C GLU A 46 0.64 28.23 -12.17
N ARG A 47 -0.14 27.16 -12.08
CA ARG A 47 -1.55 27.18 -12.52
C ARG A 47 -2.49 27.93 -11.59
N LEU A 48 -2.15 28.09 -10.34
CA LEU A 48 -2.95 28.85 -9.38
C LEU A 48 -2.45 30.28 -9.19
N ASN A 49 -1.43 30.71 -9.95
CA ASN A 49 -0.75 31.99 -9.79
C ASN A 49 -0.34 32.24 -8.33
N LEU A 50 0.42 31.30 -7.77
CA LEU A 50 0.89 31.29 -6.39
C LEU A 50 2.42 31.40 -6.29
N GLU A 51 3.08 32.01 -7.29
CA GLU A 51 4.55 32.11 -7.39
C GLU A 51 5.14 32.89 -6.20
N ASP A 52 4.40 33.87 -5.70
CA ASP A 52 4.79 34.71 -4.53
C ASP A 52 4.30 34.10 -3.19
N ALA A 53 3.63 32.94 -3.21
CA ALA A 53 3.08 32.35 -2.02
C ALA A 53 4.18 31.66 -1.18
N ARG A 54 4.03 31.72 0.14
CA ARG A 54 4.90 30.97 1.04
C ARG A 54 4.54 29.49 1.03
N GLU A 55 5.52 28.65 0.72
CA GLU A 55 5.37 27.20 0.79
C GLU A 55 5.68 26.66 2.20
N PHE A 56 4.80 25.78 2.69
CA PHE A 56 4.98 25.04 3.93
C PHE A 56 4.98 23.55 3.63
N ILE A 57 6.12 22.93 3.71
CA ILE A 57 6.29 21.50 3.43
C ILE A 57 6.59 20.81 4.76
N SER A 58 5.67 19.95 5.21
CA SER A 58 5.90 19.07 6.35
C SER A 58 6.48 17.75 5.87
N SER A 59 7.14 17.02 6.78
CA SER A 59 7.63 15.68 6.50
C SER A 59 6.51 14.74 6.03
N PHE A 60 6.85 13.89 5.06
CA PHE A 60 5.99 12.79 4.61
C PHE A 60 6.11 11.56 5.49
N ASP A 61 6.98 11.58 6.51
CA ASP A 61 7.17 10.42 7.37
C ASP A 61 5.96 10.14 8.28
N ARG A 62 5.62 8.88 8.34
CA ARG A 62 4.60 8.33 9.21
C ARG A 62 5.24 7.21 10.04
N PRO A 63 5.99 7.54 11.11
CA PRO A 63 6.81 6.59 11.86
C PRO A 63 5.99 5.47 12.50
N ASN A 64 4.72 5.70 12.78
CA ASN A 64 3.79 4.72 13.34
C ASN A 64 3.25 3.69 12.33
N ILE A 65 3.45 3.89 11.01
CA ILE A 65 3.00 2.94 10.00
C ILE A 65 4.13 1.96 9.67
N ARG A 66 3.88 0.67 9.83
CA ARG A 66 4.77 -0.42 9.42
C ARG A 66 4.44 -0.85 7.99
N TYR A 67 5.38 -0.69 7.09
CA TYR A 67 5.23 -1.12 5.69
C TYR A 67 5.68 -2.57 5.51
N SER A 68 4.84 -3.38 4.84
CA SER A 68 5.14 -4.77 4.49
C SER A 68 4.63 -5.09 3.10
N ILE A 69 5.50 -5.62 2.24
CA ILE A 69 5.16 -5.96 0.86
C ILE A 69 5.58 -7.41 0.60
N VAL A 70 4.60 -8.25 0.26
CA VAL A 70 4.82 -9.68 0.07
C VAL A 70 4.41 -10.14 -1.32
N GLU A 71 5.00 -11.24 -1.79
CA GLU A 71 4.63 -11.83 -3.07
C GLU A 71 3.23 -12.43 -3.03
N LYS A 72 2.47 -12.18 -4.10
CA LYS A 72 1.12 -12.69 -4.30
C LYS A 72 1.15 -14.16 -4.71
N THR A 73 0.72 -15.03 -3.83
CA THR A 73 0.58 -16.48 -4.08
C THR A 73 -0.88 -16.91 -3.97
N ASP A 74 -1.49 -16.72 -2.83
CA ASP A 74 -2.91 -16.88 -2.56
C ASP A 74 -3.38 -15.66 -1.77
N PRO A 75 -3.77 -14.58 -2.47
CA PRO A 75 -4.05 -13.28 -1.83
C PRO A 75 -5.17 -13.34 -0.81
N THR A 76 -6.16 -14.18 -1.02
CA THR A 76 -7.30 -14.34 -0.11
C THR A 76 -6.86 -14.97 1.21
N ARG A 77 -6.13 -16.07 1.13
CA ARG A 77 -5.59 -16.76 2.32
C ARG A 77 -4.51 -15.95 3.02
N GLN A 78 -3.69 -15.22 2.24
CA GLN A 78 -2.67 -14.32 2.80
C GLN A 78 -3.31 -13.18 3.59
N LEU A 79 -4.39 -12.56 3.07
CA LEU A 79 -5.15 -11.51 3.75
C LEU A 79 -5.78 -12.03 5.04
N LEU A 80 -6.50 -13.15 4.97
CA LEU A 80 -7.17 -13.74 6.14
C LEU A 80 -6.16 -14.01 7.26
N ARG A 81 -5.04 -14.66 6.92
CA ARG A 81 -3.97 -14.92 7.88
C ARG A 81 -3.41 -13.64 8.48
N PHE A 82 -3.18 -12.60 7.66
CA PHE A 82 -2.69 -11.29 8.14
C PHE A 82 -3.65 -10.67 9.16
N ILE A 83 -4.96 -10.67 8.85
CA ILE A 83 -5.97 -10.10 9.75
C ILE A 83 -6.07 -10.93 11.05
N GLU A 84 -6.16 -12.25 10.95
CA GLU A 84 -6.31 -13.11 12.12
C GLU A 84 -5.09 -13.08 13.05
N THR A 85 -3.89 -12.98 12.49
CA THR A 85 -2.66 -13.03 13.30
C THR A 85 -2.24 -11.68 13.87
N GLU A 86 -2.51 -10.57 13.16
CA GLU A 86 -1.99 -9.26 13.53
C GLU A 86 -3.09 -8.25 13.89
N HIS A 87 -4.34 -8.41 13.39
CA HIS A 87 -5.40 -7.41 13.49
C HIS A 87 -6.77 -7.96 13.88
N ALA A 88 -6.81 -9.05 14.65
CA ALA A 88 -8.09 -9.64 15.10
C ALA A 88 -8.94 -8.63 15.88
N GLY A 89 -10.15 -8.32 15.36
CA GLY A 89 -11.10 -7.38 15.96
C GLY A 89 -10.73 -5.90 15.78
N GLU A 90 -9.78 -5.57 14.91
CA GLU A 90 -9.37 -4.20 14.62
C GLU A 90 -9.98 -3.66 13.33
N ALA A 91 -10.14 -2.34 13.26
CA ALA A 91 -10.65 -1.68 12.05
C ALA A 91 -9.57 -1.60 10.97
N GLY A 92 -9.97 -1.85 9.72
CA GLY A 92 -9.06 -1.81 8.59
C GLY A 92 -9.71 -1.49 7.26
N ILE A 93 -8.87 -1.21 6.26
CA ILE A 93 -9.30 -0.98 4.88
C ILE A 93 -8.58 -1.98 3.98
N VAL A 94 -9.31 -2.65 3.11
CA VAL A 94 -8.78 -3.58 2.11
C VAL A 94 -9.07 -3.04 0.71
N TYR A 95 -8.02 -2.71 -0.04
CA TYR A 95 -8.16 -2.20 -1.39
C TYR A 95 -8.07 -3.32 -2.44
N CYS A 96 -9.05 -3.33 -3.36
CA CYS A 96 -9.10 -4.20 -4.53
C CYS A 96 -9.32 -3.37 -5.79
N GLN A 97 -8.84 -3.85 -6.94
CA GLN A 97 -8.92 -3.13 -8.20
C GLN A 97 -10.33 -3.13 -8.82
N SER A 98 -11.09 -4.21 -8.68
CA SER A 98 -12.42 -4.37 -9.32
C SER A 98 -13.55 -4.45 -8.31
N ARG A 99 -14.75 -3.97 -8.72
CA ARG A 99 -15.98 -4.03 -7.93
C ARG A 99 -16.34 -5.45 -7.54
N LYS A 100 -16.29 -6.38 -8.49
CA LYS A 100 -16.58 -7.81 -8.28
C LYS A 100 -15.65 -8.39 -7.19
N ARG A 101 -14.35 -8.11 -7.26
CA ARG A 101 -13.39 -8.58 -6.26
C ARG A 101 -13.65 -7.98 -4.88
N VAL A 102 -14.08 -6.72 -4.81
CA VAL A 102 -14.47 -6.08 -3.54
C VAL A 102 -15.60 -6.85 -2.86
N GLU A 103 -16.63 -7.23 -3.63
CA GLU A 103 -17.78 -8.00 -3.13
C GLU A 103 -17.33 -9.40 -2.69
N GLU A 104 -16.60 -10.15 -3.53
CA GLU A 104 -16.10 -11.50 -3.24
C GLU A 104 -15.23 -11.53 -1.95
N ILE A 105 -14.37 -10.54 -1.76
CA ILE A 105 -13.50 -10.47 -0.57
C ILE A 105 -14.30 -10.06 0.67
N ALA A 106 -15.26 -9.15 0.55
CA ALA A 106 -16.12 -8.77 1.67
C ALA A 106 -16.95 -9.95 2.17
N ASP A 107 -17.55 -10.72 1.25
CA ASP A 107 -18.34 -11.92 1.57
C ASP A 107 -17.44 -12.97 2.23
N MET A 108 -16.26 -13.23 1.68
CA MET A 108 -15.30 -14.19 2.27
C MET A 108 -14.88 -13.80 3.70
N LEU A 109 -14.65 -12.52 3.97
CA LEU A 109 -14.32 -12.06 5.32
C LEU A 109 -15.51 -12.20 6.28
N GLN A 110 -16.74 -11.98 5.80
CA GLN A 110 -17.96 -12.21 6.59
C GLN A 110 -18.15 -13.70 6.89
N ASP A 111 -17.94 -14.58 5.91
CA ASP A 111 -18.00 -16.05 6.10
C ASP A 111 -16.96 -16.54 7.12
N ALA A 112 -15.82 -15.85 7.21
CA ALA A 112 -14.80 -16.08 8.24
C ALA A 112 -15.16 -15.47 9.61
N GLY A 113 -16.36 -14.89 9.77
CA GLY A 113 -16.82 -14.29 11.03
C GLY A 113 -16.29 -12.88 11.32
N LEU A 114 -15.68 -12.21 10.34
CA LEU A 114 -15.19 -10.85 10.48
C LEU A 114 -16.25 -9.81 10.11
N LYS A 115 -16.23 -8.66 10.76
CA LYS A 115 -17.11 -7.54 10.42
C LYS A 115 -16.58 -6.84 9.17
N ALA A 116 -17.06 -7.20 7.99
CA ALA A 116 -16.61 -6.62 6.73
C ALA A 116 -17.76 -6.05 5.90
N MET A 117 -17.48 -5.03 5.09
CA MET A 117 -18.45 -4.44 4.15
C MET A 117 -17.75 -4.07 2.84
N ALA A 118 -18.44 -4.30 1.72
CA ALA A 118 -18.01 -3.86 0.40
C ALA A 118 -18.28 -2.36 0.18
N TYR A 119 -17.39 -1.63 -0.51
CA TYR A 119 -17.61 -0.23 -0.90
C TYR A 119 -17.01 0.05 -2.28
N HIS A 120 -17.83 0.47 -3.22
CA HIS A 120 -17.42 0.87 -4.58
C HIS A 120 -18.43 1.80 -5.23
N ALA A 121 -18.03 2.49 -6.28
CA ALA A 121 -18.87 3.47 -6.99
C ALA A 121 -20.12 2.88 -7.68
N GLY A 122 -20.19 1.56 -7.84
CA GLY A 122 -21.36 0.88 -8.39
C GLY A 122 -22.51 0.66 -7.40
N LEU A 123 -22.30 0.92 -6.10
CA LEU A 123 -23.35 0.88 -5.09
C LEU A 123 -24.20 2.15 -5.13
N ASP A 124 -25.48 2.05 -4.75
CA ASP A 124 -26.35 3.20 -4.59
C ASP A 124 -25.77 4.21 -3.59
N ALA A 125 -26.04 5.51 -3.80
CA ALA A 125 -25.50 6.57 -2.96
C ALA A 125 -25.92 6.41 -1.49
N SER A 126 -27.16 6.01 -1.22
CA SER A 126 -27.70 5.72 0.11
C SER A 126 -26.97 4.58 0.80
N VAL A 127 -26.69 3.48 0.07
CA VAL A 127 -25.94 2.33 0.58
C VAL A 127 -24.49 2.73 0.89
N ARG A 128 -23.85 3.51 0.01
CA ARG A 128 -22.49 4.03 0.26
C ARG A 128 -22.43 4.87 1.51
N GLN A 129 -23.39 5.81 1.68
CA GLN A 129 -23.46 6.65 2.88
C GLN A 129 -23.65 5.80 4.15
N GLN A 130 -24.58 4.87 4.15
CA GLN A 130 -24.84 3.97 5.28
C GLN A 130 -23.60 3.14 5.65
N ARG A 131 -22.89 2.57 4.65
CA ARG A 131 -21.68 1.78 4.90
C ARG A 131 -20.54 2.64 5.42
N GLN A 132 -20.39 3.85 4.91
CA GLN A 132 -19.40 4.82 5.38
C GLN A 132 -19.70 5.22 6.84
N ASP A 133 -20.94 5.54 7.18
CA ASP A 133 -21.34 5.89 8.53
C ASP A 133 -21.09 4.74 9.52
N ARG A 134 -21.41 3.51 9.12
CA ARG A 134 -21.10 2.31 9.92
C ARG A 134 -19.60 2.11 10.11
N PHE A 135 -18.79 2.28 9.05
CA PHE A 135 -17.34 2.19 9.17
C PHE A 135 -16.79 3.20 10.18
N LEU A 136 -17.31 4.43 10.16
CA LEU A 136 -16.86 5.48 11.08
C LEU A 136 -17.28 5.20 12.53
N ARG A 137 -18.44 4.59 12.75
CA ARG A 137 -19.05 4.40 14.10
C ARG A 137 -18.70 3.07 14.73
N ASP A 138 -18.71 1.99 13.95
CA ASP A 138 -18.54 0.63 14.45
C ASP A 138 -17.06 0.31 14.71
N ASP A 139 -16.76 -0.27 15.86
CA ASP A 139 -15.42 -0.76 16.18
C ASP A 139 -15.14 -2.10 15.46
N GLY A 140 -13.88 -2.28 15.04
CA GLY A 140 -13.44 -3.52 14.42
C GLY A 140 -14.00 -3.77 13.01
N MET A 141 -14.53 -2.73 12.35
CA MET A 141 -15.10 -2.83 11.00
C MET A 141 -14.01 -2.82 9.94
N ILE A 142 -14.10 -3.74 8.99
CA ILE A 142 -13.22 -3.83 7.83
C ILE A 142 -13.98 -3.33 6.59
N MET A 143 -13.45 -2.30 5.94
CA MET A 143 -13.99 -1.83 4.67
C MET A 143 -13.21 -2.43 3.51
N VAL A 144 -13.85 -3.26 2.70
CA VAL A 144 -13.27 -3.76 1.44
C VAL A 144 -13.71 -2.83 0.32
N ALA A 145 -12.78 -2.21 -0.38
CA ALA A 145 -13.13 -1.11 -1.28
C ALA A 145 -12.27 -1.03 -2.55
N THR A 146 -12.81 -0.35 -3.56
CA THR A 146 -12.00 0.25 -4.62
C THR A 146 -11.46 1.62 -4.15
N ILE A 147 -10.63 2.26 -4.97
CA ILE A 147 -10.13 3.63 -4.72
C ILE A 147 -11.25 4.67 -4.50
N ALA A 148 -12.50 4.33 -4.81
CA ALA A 148 -13.66 5.19 -4.54
C ALA A 148 -13.90 5.42 -3.03
N PHE A 149 -13.40 4.55 -2.17
CA PHE A 149 -13.39 4.73 -0.73
C PHE A 149 -12.12 5.47 -0.31
N GLY A 150 -12.18 6.78 -0.36
CA GLY A 150 -10.97 7.55 -0.15
C GLY A 150 -11.21 8.94 0.39
N MET A 151 -11.75 9.84 -0.40
CA MET A 151 -11.93 11.23 0.01
C MET A 151 -12.95 11.33 1.15
N GLY A 152 -12.60 12.10 2.19
CA GLY A 152 -13.49 12.36 3.33
C GLY A 152 -13.52 11.27 4.41
N ILE A 153 -12.71 10.20 4.29
CA ILE A 153 -12.59 9.20 5.35
C ILE A 153 -11.56 9.67 6.37
N ASP A 154 -12.06 10.00 7.56
CA ASP A 154 -11.24 10.43 8.70
C ASP A 154 -11.59 9.61 9.95
N LYS A 155 -11.28 8.30 9.91
CA LYS A 155 -11.33 7.40 11.05
C LYS A 155 -9.92 7.26 11.61
N PRO A 156 -9.63 7.75 12.83
CA PRO A 156 -8.26 7.81 13.36
C PRO A 156 -7.71 6.44 13.73
N ASP A 157 -8.55 5.50 14.13
CA ASP A 157 -8.23 4.18 14.67
C ASP A 157 -8.19 3.06 13.61
N VAL A 158 -7.94 3.37 12.34
CA VAL A 158 -7.66 2.37 11.30
C VAL A 158 -6.32 1.72 11.60
N ARG A 159 -6.31 0.43 11.96
CA ARG A 159 -5.09 -0.29 12.35
C ARG A 159 -4.34 -0.90 11.17
N PHE A 160 -5.01 -1.12 10.06
CA PHE A 160 -4.32 -1.61 8.86
C PHE A 160 -4.97 -1.10 7.57
N VAL A 161 -4.12 -0.93 6.56
CA VAL A 161 -4.52 -0.78 5.16
C VAL A 161 -3.84 -1.91 4.38
N ALA A 162 -4.65 -2.75 3.74
CA ALA A 162 -4.20 -3.89 2.96
C ALA A 162 -4.51 -3.69 1.47
N HIS A 163 -3.55 -3.96 0.59
CA HIS A 163 -3.73 -3.95 -0.86
C HIS A 163 -3.65 -5.36 -1.41
N LEU A 164 -4.75 -5.87 -1.96
CA LEU A 164 -4.79 -7.15 -2.65
C LEU A 164 -4.40 -7.07 -4.14
N ASP A 165 -4.36 -5.87 -4.66
CA ASP A 165 -3.89 -5.54 -6.00
C ASP A 165 -3.00 -4.30 -5.91
N MET A 166 -2.00 -4.19 -6.79
CA MET A 166 -1.07 -3.07 -6.80
C MET A 166 -1.80 -1.76 -7.11
N PRO A 167 -1.63 -0.68 -6.32
CA PRO A 167 -2.12 0.65 -6.63
C PRO A 167 -1.62 1.17 -7.98
N LYS A 168 -2.29 2.18 -8.52
CA LYS A 168 -1.93 2.77 -9.82
C LYS A 168 -0.52 3.36 -9.85
N ASN A 169 -0.08 3.93 -8.72
CA ASN A 169 1.20 4.60 -8.59
C ASN A 169 1.58 4.74 -7.11
N ILE A 170 2.80 5.22 -6.86
CA ILE A 170 3.36 5.37 -5.52
C ILE A 170 2.65 6.45 -4.69
N GLU A 171 2.14 7.50 -5.30
CA GLU A 171 1.39 8.56 -4.61
C GLU A 171 0.03 8.05 -4.10
N GLY A 172 -0.68 7.29 -4.95
CA GLY A 172 -1.90 6.59 -4.55
C GLY A 172 -1.63 5.62 -3.39
N TYR A 173 -0.58 4.82 -3.49
CA TYR A 173 -0.17 3.94 -2.41
C TYR A 173 0.08 4.68 -1.10
N TYR A 174 0.84 5.79 -1.14
CA TYR A 174 1.10 6.62 0.03
C TYR A 174 -0.18 7.22 0.61
N GLN A 175 -1.07 7.74 -0.23
CA GLN A 175 -2.34 8.33 0.18
C GLN A 175 -3.29 7.31 0.84
N GLU A 176 -3.36 6.11 0.25
CA GLU A 176 -4.20 5.02 0.74
C GLU A 176 -3.65 4.46 2.06
N THR A 177 -2.36 4.20 2.14
CA THR A 177 -1.71 3.73 3.38
C THR A 177 -1.71 4.78 4.48
N GLY A 178 -1.66 6.08 4.13
CA GLY A 178 -1.72 7.20 5.05
C GLY A 178 -3.03 7.32 5.83
N ARG A 179 -4.07 6.54 5.49
CA ARG A 179 -5.33 6.45 6.26
C ARG A 179 -5.16 5.66 7.55
N ALA A 180 -4.13 4.83 7.64
CA ALA A 180 -3.84 4.05 8.83
C ALA A 180 -3.23 4.91 9.94
N GLY A 181 -3.59 4.65 11.18
CA GLY A 181 -2.95 5.19 12.38
C GLY A 181 -2.93 6.72 12.47
N ARG A 182 -4.01 7.40 12.13
CA ARG A 182 -4.10 8.87 12.23
C ARG A 182 -4.07 9.38 13.67
N ASP A 183 -4.35 8.52 14.62
CA ASP A 183 -4.23 8.76 16.05
C ASP A 183 -2.77 8.63 16.57
N GLY A 184 -1.81 8.35 15.70
CA GLY A 184 -0.40 8.15 16.06
C GLY A 184 -0.08 6.76 16.62
N LEU A 185 -1.07 5.91 16.85
CA LEU A 185 -0.82 4.54 17.30
C LEU A 185 -0.30 3.65 16.17
N PRO A 186 0.39 2.54 16.50
CA PRO A 186 0.92 1.61 15.51
C PRO A 186 -0.16 1.11 14.55
N ALA A 187 0.19 1.08 13.26
CA ALA A 187 -0.68 0.60 12.20
C ALA A 187 0.16 -0.06 11.09
N ASN A 188 -0.47 -0.91 10.29
CA ASN A 188 0.19 -1.63 9.20
C ASN A 188 -0.30 -1.19 7.83
N ALA A 189 0.64 -0.99 6.91
CA ALA A 189 0.42 -0.91 5.48
C ALA A 189 0.96 -2.20 4.85
N TRP A 190 0.05 -3.08 4.43
CA TRP A 190 0.38 -4.40 3.90
C TRP A 190 -0.07 -4.51 2.45
N MET A 191 0.79 -5.02 1.57
CA MET A 191 0.47 -5.20 0.16
C MET A 191 0.92 -6.57 -0.33
N VAL A 192 0.07 -7.23 -1.11
CA VAL A 192 0.47 -8.37 -1.95
C VAL A 192 0.52 -7.93 -3.40
N TYR A 193 1.55 -8.35 -4.13
CA TYR A 193 1.64 -8.06 -5.55
C TYR A 193 2.37 -9.17 -6.34
N GLY A 194 2.10 -9.25 -7.63
CA GLY A 194 2.73 -10.18 -8.54
C GLY A 194 2.91 -9.59 -9.93
N LEU A 195 3.54 -10.34 -10.83
CA LEU A 195 3.80 -9.89 -12.20
C LEU A 195 2.51 -9.48 -12.94
N GLN A 196 1.40 -10.18 -12.68
CA GLN A 196 0.12 -9.88 -13.33
C GLN A 196 -0.42 -8.49 -12.95
N ASP A 197 -0.20 -8.05 -11.69
CA ASP A 197 -0.59 -6.70 -11.26
C ASP A 197 0.16 -5.62 -12.06
N VAL A 198 1.46 -5.84 -12.31
CA VAL A 198 2.29 -4.94 -13.11
C VAL A 198 1.77 -4.84 -14.55
N VAL A 199 1.50 -6.00 -15.17
CA VAL A 199 0.95 -6.09 -16.52
C VAL A 199 -0.39 -5.34 -16.62
N ASN A 200 -1.28 -5.57 -15.66
CA ASN A 200 -2.60 -4.94 -15.61
C ASN A 200 -2.49 -3.41 -15.46
N GLN A 201 -1.62 -2.92 -14.55
CA GLN A 201 -1.44 -1.48 -14.35
C GLN A 201 -0.84 -0.81 -15.58
N ARG A 202 0.17 -1.41 -16.21
CA ARG A 202 0.75 -0.89 -17.46
C ARG A 202 -0.31 -0.83 -18.56
N ARG A 203 -1.09 -1.91 -18.74
CA ARG A 203 -2.17 -1.94 -19.72
C ARG A 203 -3.19 -0.81 -19.48
N MET A 204 -3.58 -0.55 -18.23
CA MET A 204 -4.51 0.53 -17.92
C MET A 204 -3.96 1.92 -18.29
N ILE A 205 -2.65 2.13 -18.11
CA ILE A 205 -2.00 3.39 -18.52
C ILE A 205 -1.99 3.49 -20.05
N ASP A 206 -1.52 2.45 -20.73
CA ASP A 206 -1.28 2.46 -22.17
C ASP A 206 -2.58 2.54 -22.99
N THR A 207 -3.64 1.84 -22.55
CA THR A 207 -4.96 1.84 -23.24
C THR A 207 -5.84 3.05 -22.90
N SER A 208 -5.35 4.04 -22.16
CA SER A 208 -6.09 5.27 -21.91
C SER A 208 -6.14 6.13 -23.18
N GLU A 209 -7.29 6.21 -23.81
CA GLU A 209 -7.52 6.98 -25.05
C GLU A 209 -7.51 8.51 -24.79
N VAL A 210 -7.80 8.95 -23.59
CA VAL A 210 -7.92 10.37 -23.21
C VAL A 210 -6.57 10.97 -22.81
N ALA A 211 -5.56 10.14 -22.48
CA ALA A 211 -4.27 10.58 -21.95
C ALA A 211 -3.26 10.85 -23.06
N SER A 212 -2.55 12.01 -22.99
CA SER A 212 -1.42 12.28 -23.88
C SER A 212 -0.25 11.32 -23.60
N GLU A 213 0.65 11.17 -24.57
CA GLU A 213 1.84 10.31 -24.37
C GLU A 213 2.77 10.82 -23.26
N GLU A 214 2.88 12.14 -23.08
CA GLU A 214 3.63 12.71 -21.96
C GLU A 214 3.01 12.30 -20.64
N PHE A 215 1.68 12.35 -20.52
CA PHE A 215 0.98 11.91 -19.32
C PHE A 215 1.20 10.41 -19.07
N LYS A 216 1.05 9.57 -20.10
CA LYS A 216 1.31 8.12 -19.97
C LYS A 216 2.75 7.85 -19.53
N GLN A 217 3.72 8.60 -20.06
CA GLN A 217 5.12 8.46 -19.67
C GLN A 217 5.33 8.80 -18.17
N VAL A 218 4.74 9.89 -17.69
CA VAL A 218 4.80 10.26 -16.27
C VAL A 218 4.13 9.18 -15.41
N MET A 219 2.96 8.68 -15.81
CA MET A 219 2.26 7.63 -15.06
C MET A 219 3.04 6.30 -15.05
N ARG A 220 3.72 5.95 -16.14
CA ARG A 220 4.66 4.80 -16.17
C ARG A 220 5.80 5.00 -15.18
N GLY A 221 6.41 6.19 -15.14
CA GLY A 221 7.46 6.52 -14.17
C GLY A 221 7.01 6.42 -12.71
N LYS A 222 5.80 6.90 -12.40
CA LYS A 222 5.20 6.77 -11.06
C LYS A 222 4.87 5.31 -10.69
N LEU A 223 4.46 4.49 -11.64
CA LEU A 223 4.29 3.05 -11.43
C LEU A 223 5.65 2.36 -11.22
N ASP A 224 6.67 2.72 -11.98
CA ASP A 224 8.02 2.17 -11.85
C ASP A 224 8.64 2.51 -10.49
N ALA A 225 8.37 3.70 -9.95
CA ALA A 225 8.76 4.06 -8.60
C ALA A 225 8.10 3.15 -7.55
N LEU A 226 6.81 2.81 -7.72
CA LEU A 226 6.12 1.85 -6.85
C LEU A 226 6.69 0.43 -6.98
N LEU A 227 7.05 0.01 -8.20
CA LEU A 227 7.71 -1.28 -8.44
C LEU A 227 9.10 -1.33 -7.79
N THR A 228 9.86 -0.24 -7.91
CA THR A 228 11.16 -0.10 -7.25
C THR A 228 11.00 -0.23 -5.73
N LEU A 229 10.02 0.46 -5.13
CA LEU A 229 9.70 0.33 -3.71
C LEU A 229 9.35 -1.13 -3.36
N ALA A 230 8.57 -1.81 -4.21
CA ALA A 230 8.11 -3.18 -3.95
C ALA A 230 9.23 -4.23 -4.04
N GLU A 231 10.21 -4.03 -4.91
CA GLU A 231 11.35 -4.95 -5.08
C GLU A 231 12.60 -4.53 -4.31
N ASP A 232 12.59 -3.36 -3.65
CA ASP A 232 13.74 -2.89 -2.88
C ASP A 232 14.14 -3.88 -1.79
N THR A 233 15.43 -4.04 -1.60
CA THR A 233 16.04 -4.84 -0.53
C THR A 233 16.39 -4.02 0.71
N HIS A 234 16.37 -2.69 0.57
CA HIS A 234 16.63 -1.72 1.63
C HIS A 234 15.35 -1.29 2.36
N CYS A 235 15.47 -0.33 3.25
CA CYS A 235 14.34 0.19 4.02
C CYS A 235 13.25 0.78 3.11
N ARG A 236 12.02 0.24 3.21
CA ARG A 236 10.85 0.72 2.44
C ARG A 236 10.56 2.19 2.65
N ARG A 237 10.68 2.65 3.91
CA ARG A 237 10.40 4.05 4.25
C ARG A 237 11.41 5.01 3.62
N VAL A 238 12.68 4.65 3.62
CA VAL A 238 13.72 5.45 2.94
C VAL A 238 13.40 5.59 1.46
N SER A 239 13.03 4.50 0.78
CA SER A 239 12.68 4.52 -0.64
C SER A 239 11.43 5.34 -0.91
N LEU A 240 10.40 5.24 -0.04
CA LEU A 240 9.16 5.99 -0.15
C LEU A 240 9.37 7.50 0.05
N LEU A 241 10.12 7.90 1.09
CA LEU A 241 10.40 9.29 1.40
C LEU A 241 11.29 9.94 0.34
N ARG A 242 12.27 9.21 -0.17
CA ARG A 242 13.14 9.69 -1.26
C ARG A 242 12.34 10.04 -2.52
N TYR A 243 11.27 9.30 -2.83
CA TYR A 243 10.38 9.65 -3.94
C TYR A 243 9.79 11.06 -3.78
N PHE A 244 9.46 11.47 -2.56
CA PHE A 244 8.95 12.81 -2.25
C PHE A 244 10.06 13.85 -2.04
N GLY A 245 11.33 13.48 -2.25
CA GLY A 245 12.48 14.38 -2.09
C GLY A 245 12.95 14.53 -0.64
N GLU A 246 12.57 13.62 0.25
CA GLU A 246 12.95 13.64 1.66
C GLU A 246 14.01 12.56 1.96
N ASP A 247 15.17 12.96 2.46
CA ASP A 247 16.19 12.05 2.93
C ASP A 247 15.86 11.54 4.33
N SER A 248 16.08 10.26 4.57
CA SER A 248 15.80 9.64 5.85
C SER A 248 16.74 8.48 6.16
N GLN A 249 16.77 8.08 7.44
CA GLN A 249 17.51 6.91 7.91
C GLN A 249 16.62 5.65 7.90
N PRO A 250 17.23 4.44 7.93
CA PRO A 250 16.47 3.19 8.04
C PRO A 250 15.50 3.21 9.23
N CYS A 251 14.23 2.88 8.96
CA CYS A 251 13.14 3.08 9.93
C CYS A 251 13.08 2.04 11.05
N MET A 252 13.80 0.93 10.95
CA MET A 252 13.81 -0.21 11.87
C MET A 252 12.40 -0.81 12.14
N ASN A 253 11.42 -0.48 11.29
CA ASN A 253 10.00 -0.85 11.48
C ASN A 253 9.34 -1.45 10.22
N CYS A 254 9.94 -1.42 9.04
CA CYS A 254 9.38 -2.09 7.85
C CYS A 254 9.83 -3.56 7.77
N ASP A 255 9.19 -4.32 6.87
CA ASP A 255 9.51 -5.73 6.62
C ASP A 255 11.00 -5.94 6.33
N ASN A 256 11.60 -5.12 5.46
CA ASN A 256 13.01 -5.23 5.09
C ASN A 256 13.98 -4.88 6.24
N CYS A 257 13.60 -3.97 7.14
CA CYS A 257 14.42 -3.67 8.32
C CYS A 257 14.35 -4.78 9.37
N LEU A 258 13.14 -5.34 9.58
CA LEU A 258 12.90 -6.37 10.60
C LEU A 258 13.37 -7.76 10.14
N ASN A 259 13.20 -8.05 8.86
CA ASN A 259 13.58 -9.31 8.23
C ASN A 259 14.25 -9.01 6.87
N PRO A 260 15.54 -8.61 6.87
CA PRO A 260 16.25 -8.30 5.65
C PRO A 260 16.13 -9.45 4.64
N PRO A 261 15.73 -9.16 3.39
CA PRO A 261 15.59 -10.20 2.39
C PRO A 261 16.98 -10.79 2.04
N ALA A 262 17.03 -12.09 1.86
CA ALA A 262 18.21 -12.71 1.27
C ALA A 262 18.39 -12.18 -0.16
N VAL A 263 19.63 -11.87 -0.51
CA VAL A 263 20.03 -11.44 -1.85
C VAL A 263 21.04 -12.42 -2.42
N TRP A 264 21.03 -12.60 -3.74
CA TRP A 264 21.93 -13.47 -4.44
C TRP A 264 22.47 -12.82 -5.71
N ASP A 265 23.63 -13.26 -6.16
CA ASP A 265 24.14 -12.83 -7.44
C ASP A 265 23.36 -13.51 -8.58
N ALA A 266 22.41 -12.76 -9.11
CA ALA A 266 21.54 -13.20 -10.19
C ALA A 266 22.04 -12.76 -11.57
N THR A 267 23.30 -12.33 -11.69
CA THR A 267 23.87 -11.83 -12.96
C THR A 267 23.72 -12.83 -14.09
N ASP A 268 24.04 -14.11 -13.85
CA ASP A 268 23.89 -15.15 -14.86
C ASP A 268 22.42 -15.42 -15.21
N ALA A 269 21.54 -15.49 -14.24
CA ALA A 269 20.10 -15.65 -14.47
C ALA A 269 19.51 -14.47 -15.25
N ALA A 270 19.89 -13.24 -14.89
CA ALA A 270 19.50 -12.05 -15.63
C ALA A 270 19.97 -12.08 -17.07
N ARG A 271 21.23 -12.44 -17.31
CA ARG A 271 21.78 -12.58 -18.67
C ARG A 271 21.06 -13.66 -19.48
N LYS A 272 20.76 -14.82 -18.89
CA LYS A 272 19.97 -15.88 -19.52
C LYS A 272 18.58 -15.36 -19.94
N MET A 273 17.86 -14.66 -19.03
CA MET A 273 16.55 -14.08 -19.31
C MET A 273 16.61 -13.04 -20.42
N LEU A 274 17.48 -12.05 -20.29
CA LEU A 274 17.64 -10.98 -21.29
C LEU A 274 18.09 -11.51 -22.66
N SER A 275 19.01 -12.47 -22.68
CA SER A 275 19.44 -13.14 -23.92
C SER A 275 18.31 -13.93 -24.56
N CYS A 276 17.46 -14.59 -23.76
CA CYS A 276 16.32 -15.32 -24.29
C CYS A 276 15.33 -14.37 -24.97
N ILE A 277 14.96 -13.26 -24.31
CA ILE A 277 14.07 -12.23 -24.87
C ILE A 277 14.65 -11.71 -26.21
N TYR A 278 15.93 -11.35 -26.23
CA TYR A 278 16.61 -10.85 -27.43
C TYR A 278 16.58 -11.87 -28.59
N ARG A 279 16.97 -13.13 -28.35
CA ARG A 279 17.04 -14.16 -29.36
C ARG A 279 15.70 -14.59 -29.91
N VAL A 280 14.66 -14.61 -29.07
CA VAL A 280 13.30 -14.88 -29.50
C VAL A 280 12.82 -13.81 -30.48
N GLN A 281 13.01 -12.54 -30.15
CA GLN A 281 12.66 -11.43 -31.05
C GLN A 281 13.49 -11.46 -32.35
N GLN A 282 14.78 -11.76 -32.24
CA GLN A 282 15.65 -11.84 -33.42
C GLN A 282 15.26 -13.00 -34.35
N ALA A 283 14.85 -14.16 -33.80
CA ALA A 283 14.55 -15.34 -34.61
C ALA A 283 13.14 -15.27 -35.26
N SER A 284 12.17 -14.68 -34.61
CA SER A 284 10.77 -14.67 -35.06
C SER A 284 10.31 -13.31 -35.60
N GLY A 285 11.06 -12.22 -35.36
CA GLY A 285 10.67 -10.85 -35.70
C GLY A 285 9.56 -10.27 -34.78
N ILE A 286 9.08 -11.06 -33.84
CA ILE A 286 8.02 -10.64 -32.90
C ILE A 286 8.43 -10.92 -31.45
N SER A 287 7.85 -10.17 -30.52
CA SER A 287 8.06 -10.34 -29.08
C SER A 287 7.03 -11.33 -28.49
N PHE A 288 7.39 -11.95 -27.38
CA PHE A 288 6.56 -12.94 -26.69
C PHE A 288 6.39 -12.61 -25.21
N GLY A 289 5.30 -13.11 -24.61
CA GLY A 289 5.01 -12.91 -23.21
C GLY A 289 5.88 -13.75 -22.27
N ALA A 290 5.85 -13.39 -20.99
CA ALA A 290 6.66 -13.97 -19.93
C ALA A 290 6.59 -15.50 -19.84
N GLY A 291 5.40 -16.09 -19.98
CA GLY A 291 5.23 -17.54 -19.93
C GLY A 291 6.05 -18.28 -20.99
N HIS A 292 5.99 -17.80 -22.23
CA HIS A 292 6.73 -18.39 -23.34
C HIS A 292 8.26 -18.29 -23.16
N ILE A 293 8.75 -17.15 -22.71
CA ILE A 293 10.18 -16.96 -22.41
C ILE A 293 10.65 -17.91 -21.30
N MET A 294 9.85 -18.06 -20.23
CA MET A 294 10.18 -18.98 -19.14
C MET A 294 10.11 -20.45 -19.56
N ASP A 295 9.18 -20.84 -20.43
CA ASP A 295 9.12 -22.20 -20.98
C ASP A 295 10.37 -22.53 -21.83
N ILE A 296 10.87 -21.55 -22.63
CA ILE A 296 12.14 -21.70 -23.38
C ILE A 296 13.31 -21.90 -22.42
N LEU A 297 13.46 -21.02 -21.43
CA LEU A 297 14.56 -21.11 -20.46
C LEU A 297 14.57 -22.44 -19.72
N ARG A 298 13.40 -22.96 -19.37
CA ARG A 298 13.25 -24.23 -18.64
C ARG A 298 13.32 -25.46 -19.53
N GLY A 299 13.40 -25.28 -20.86
CA GLY A 299 13.44 -26.40 -21.81
C GLY A 299 12.09 -27.15 -21.94
N LYS A 300 10.96 -26.48 -21.63
CA LYS A 300 9.63 -27.06 -21.69
C LYS A 300 9.06 -26.89 -23.10
N ALA A 301 8.97 -27.99 -23.86
CA ALA A 301 8.40 -27.98 -25.20
C ALA A 301 6.90 -27.66 -25.21
N THR A 302 6.48 -26.78 -26.13
CA THR A 302 5.09 -26.42 -26.39
C THR A 302 4.86 -26.35 -27.92
N ASP A 303 3.61 -26.52 -28.38
CA ASP A 303 3.28 -26.41 -29.80
C ASP A 303 3.69 -25.07 -30.39
N LYS A 304 3.47 -23.99 -29.65
CA LYS A 304 3.87 -22.65 -30.03
C LYS A 304 5.39 -22.52 -30.22
N MET A 305 6.17 -23.23 -29.41
CA MET A 305 7.62 -23.24 -29.52
C MET A 305 8.10 -23.97 -30.75
N ALA A 306 7.43 -25.06 -31.13
CA ALA A 306 7.71 -25.79 -32.37
C ALA A 306 7.37 -24.94 -33.62
N GLN A 307 6.24 -24.23 -33.59
CA GLN A 307 5.76 -23.36 -34.65
C GLN A 307 6.80 -22.27 -35.02
N TYR A 308 7.47 -21.68 -34.04
CA TYR A 308 8.47 -20.62 -34.23
C TYR A 308 9.91 -21.14 -34.18
N ALA A 309 10.12 -22.44 -34.10
CA ALA A 309 11.43 -23.11 -33.98
C ALA A 309 12.27 -22.62 -32.77
N HIS A 310 11.63 -22.11 -31.72
CA HIS A 310 12.31 -21.59 -30.54
C HIS A 310 12.97 -22.69 -29.69
N ASN A 311 12.60 -23.94 -29.86
CA ASN A 311 13.30 -25.09 -29.31
C ASN A 311 14.72 -25.32 -29.89
N LYS A 312 15.06 -24.62 -30.97
CA LYS A 312 16.41 -24.65 -31.58
C LYS A 312 17.31 -23.48 -31.13
N LEU A 313 16.75 -22.56 -30.34
CA LEU A 313 17.53 -21.43 -29.81
C LEU A 313 18.58 -21.94 -28.81
N SER A 314 19.75 -21.30 -28.79
CA SER A 314 20.80 -21.59 -27.81
C SER A 314 20.39 -21.29 -26.37
N THR A 315 19.27 -20.60 -26.17
CA THR A 315 18.69 -20.32 -24.90
C THR A 315 17.64 -21.34 -24.43
N PHE A 316 17.38 -22.38 -25.26
CA PHE A 316 16.47 -23.44 -24.88
C PHE A 316 17.08 -24.33 -23.79
N GLY A 317 16.43 -24.41 -22.62
CA GLY A 317 16.84 -25.26 -21.50
C GLY A 317 18.03 -24.75 -20.66
N ILE A 318 18.63 -23.60 -20.99
CA ILE A 318 19.80 -23.07 -20.24
C ILE A 318 19.47 -22.63 -18.81
N GLY A 319 18.22 -22.53 -18.48
CA GLY A 319 17.70 -22.10 -17.18
C GLY A 319 16.84 -23.16 -16.50
N ALA A 320 17.04 -24.44 -16.82
CA ALA A 320 16.31 -25.55 -16.22
C ALA A 320 16.62 -25.75 -14.72
N ASP A 321 17.71 -25.18 -14.25
CA ASP A 321 18.17 -25.16 -12.86
C ASP A 321 17.30 -24.31 -11.94
N LEU A 322 16.54 -23.34 -12.46
CA LEU A 322 15.65 -22.50 -11.68
C LEU A 322 14.18 -22.88 -11.87
N ALA A 323 13.41 -22.87 -10.78
CA ALA A 323 11.98 -23.06 -10.81
C ALA A 323 11.26 -21.85 -11.47
N GLU A 324 10.06 -22.10 -11.99
CA GLU A 324 9.25 -21.04 -12.63
C GLU A 324 9.02 -19.82 -11.73
N ALA A 325 8.77 -20.05 -10.44
CA ALA A 325 8.59 -18.98 -9.46
C ALA A 325 9.84 -18.09 -9.35
N GLN A 326 11.03 -18.70 -9.36
CA GLN A 326 12.31 -17.97 -9.34
C GLN A 326 12.50 -17.14 -10.62
N TRP A 327 12.19 -17.70 -11.79
CA TRP A 327 12.21 -16.97 -13.06
C TRP A 327 11.22 -15.80 -13.08
N ARG A 328 10.04 -15.98 -12.52
CA ARG A 328 9.06 -14.87 -12.35
C ARG A 328 9.62 -13.76 -11.47
N GLY A 329 10.33 -14.12 -10.41
CA GLY A 329 11.00 -13.16 -9.52
C GLY A 329 12.12 -12.41 -10.20
N VAL A 330 12.98 -13.11 -10.98
CA VAL A 330 14.03 -12.46 -11.79
C VAL A 330 13.41 -11.48 -12.77
N LEU A 331 12.40 -11.90 -13.56
CA LEU A 331 11.75 -11.04 -14.54
C LEU A 331 11.13 -9.79 -13.88
N ARG A 332 10.43 -9.94 -12.78
CA ARG A 332 9.79 -8.85 -12.07
C ARG A 332 10.79 -7.79 -11.60
N GLN A 333 11.95 -8.25 -11.09
CA GLN A 333 13.03 -7.36 -10.67
C GLN A 333 13.75 -6.69 -11.86
N LEU A 334 13.87 -7.38 -13.00
CA LEU A 334 14.38 -6.76 -14.24
C LEU A 334 13.45 -5.67 -14.77
N ILE A 335 12.12 -5.87 -14.63
CA ILE A 335 11.13 -4.84 -14.96
C ILE A 335 11.25 -3.65 -14.00
N ALA A 336 11.37 -3.88 -12.70
CA ALA A 336 11.54 -2.84 -11.69
C ALA A 336 12.85 -2.04 -11.87
N LYS A 337 13.88 -2.68 -12.43
CA LYS A 337 15.18 -2.04 -12.78
C LYS A 337 15.19 -1.41 -14.17
N ASN A 338 14.06 -1.29 -14.84
CA ASN A 338 13.93 -0.70 -16.17
C ASN A 338 14.80 -1.36 -17.26
N MET A 339 15.04 -2.68 -17.15
CA MET A 339 15.77 -3.47 -18.14
C MET A 339 14.85 -4.18 -19.13
N VAL A 340 13.62 -4.46 -18.72
CA VAL A 340 12.59 -5.11 -19.52
C VAL A 340 11.29 -4.32 -19.40
N ARG A 341 10.65 -4.08 -20.53
CA ARG A 341 9.31 -3.51 -20.59
C ARG A 341 8.29 -4.59 -20.96
N VAL A 342 7.10 -4.50 -20.39
CA VAL A 342 5.92 -5.26 -20.84
C VAL A 342 5.14 -4.38 -21.80
N ASP A 343 5.05 -4.79 -23.06
CA ASP A 343 4.21 -4.14 -24.05
C ASP A 343 2.77 -4.68 -23.93
N SER A 344 1.88 -3.82 -23.41
CA SER A 344 0.49 -4.17 -23.19
C SER A 344 -0.37 -4.13 -24.45
N GLU A 345 0.03 -3.39 -25.46
CA GLU A 345 -0.65 -3.32 -26.77
C GLU A 345 -0.38 -4.58 -27.59
N ALA A 346 0.83 -5.13 -27.48
CA ALA A 346 1.25 -6.37 -28.15
C ALA A 346 1.05 -7.61 -27.25
N PHE A 347 -0.14 -7.82 -26.69
CA PHE A 347 -0.50 -9.01 -25.88
C PHE A 347 0.43 -9.29 -24.69
N SER A 348 0.90 -8.25 -24.02
CA SER A 348 1.80 -8.33 -22.86
C SER A 348 3.13 -9.02 -23.18
N THR A 349 3.71 -8.70 -24.33
CA THR A 349 5.02 -9.19 -24.74
C THR A 349 6.15 -8.46 -24.03
N LEU A 350 7.33 -9.08 -24.00
CA LEU A 350 8.50 -8.54 -23.33
C LEU A 350 9.44 -7.88 -24.35
N GLU A 351 9.88 -6.66 -24.02
CA GLU A 351 10.85 -5.92 -24.79
C GLU A 351 12.05 -5.52 -23.94
N LEU A 352 13.24 -5.53 -24.54
CA LEU A 352 14.45 -5.06 -23.88
C LEU A 352 14.54 -3.54 -23.92
N LEU A 353 14.92 -2.95 -22.80
CA LEU A 353 15.26 -1.55 -22.69
C LEU A 353 16.78 -1.33 -22.74
N PRO A 354 17.25 -0.09 -23.00
CA PRO A 354 18.68 0.19 -23.15
C PRO A 354 19.56 -0.28 -21.99
N ASP A 355 19.07 -0.20 -20.75
CA ASP A 355 19.80 -0.57 -19.53
C ASP A 355 20.13 -2.08 -19.46
N ALA A 356 19.39 -2.93 -20.19
CA ALA A 356 19.69 -4.34 -20.31
C ALA A 356 21.05 -4.63 -20.97
N ARG A 357 21.56 -3.71 -21.78
CA ARG A 357 22.81 -3.91 -22.57
C ARG A 357 24.04 -4.08 -21.68
N ALA A 358 24.12 -3.29 -20.59
CA ALA A 358 25.25 -3.36 -19.67
C ALA A 358 25.38 -4.76 -19.02
N VAL A 359 24.22 -5.34 -18.64
CA VAL A 359 24.16 -6.70 -18.07
C VAL A 359 24.50 -7.75 -19.12
N LEU A 360 23.94 -7.64 -20.33
CA LEU A 360 24.23 -8.56 -21.42
C LEU A 360 25.74 -8.60 -21.81
N ARG A 361 26.42 -7.45 -21.75
CA ARG A 361 27.85 -7.34 -22.01
C ARG A 361 28.73 -7.79 -20.83
N GLY A 362 28.13 -8.00 -19.65
CA GLY A 362 28.88 -8.37 -18.45
C GLY A 362 29.59 -7.19 -17.78
N GLU A 363 29.18 -5.97 -18.09
CA GLU A 363 29.73 -4.72 -17.51
C GLU A 363 29.21 -4.46 -16.08
N VAL A 364 28.03 -5.03 -15.73
CA VAL A 364 27.35 -4.83 -14.44
C VAL A 364 26.90 -6.17 -13.87
N SER A 365 27.17 -6.40 -12.60
CA SER A 365 26.61 -7.49 -11.81
C SER A 365 25.29 -7.08 -11.16
N LEU A 366 24.37 -8.04 -11.03
CA LEU A 366 23.04 -7.84 -10.49
C LEU A 366 22.81 -8.67 -9.24
N MET A 367 22.74 -7.97 -8.10
CA MET A 367 22.23 -8.55 -6.87
C MET A 367 20.71 -8.42 -6.87
N LEU A 368 20.01 -9.52 -6.80
CA LEU A 368 18.55 -9.59 -6.75
C LEU A 368 18.07 -10.20 -5.43
N ARG A 369 16.86 -9.85 -5.04
CA ARG A 369 16.17 -10.47 -3.91
C ARG A 369 15.95 -11.95 -4.22
N GLU A 370 16.35 -12.82 -3.31
CA GLU A 370 16.09 -14.25 -3.42
C GLU A 370 14.59 -14.51 -3.21
N GLN A 371 14.00 -15.24 -4.14
CA GLN A 371 12.63 -15.66 -4.03
C GLN A 371 12.57 -16.94 -3.22
N ALA A 372 11.77 -16.99 -2.17
CA ALA A 372 11.51 -18.23 -1.45
C ALA A 372 11.00 -19.26 -2.47
N ALA A 373 11.76 -20.34 -2.67
CA ALA A 373 11.30 -21.48 -3.45
C ALA A 373 9.93 -21.86 -2.91
N GLY A 374 8.91 -21.86 -3.77
CA GLY A 374 7.52 -22.07 -3.39
C GLY A 374 7.40 -23.16 -2.34
N ALA A 375 6.60 -22.92 -1.30
CA ALA A 375 6.44 -23.80 -0.15
C ALA A 375 5.84 -25.16 -0.53
N GLY A 376 6.66 -25.95 -1.23
CA GLY A 376 6.62 -27.40 -1.33
C GLY A 376 7.57 -27.94 -0.28
N SER A 377 7.03 -28.25 0.89
CA SER A 377 7.57 -29.17 1.85
C SER A 377 9.08 -29.08 2.17
N LYS A 378 9.45 -28.18 3.12
CA LYS A 378 10.37 -28.58 4.20
C LYS A 378 10.08 -27.70 5.41
N LYS A 379 9.54 -28.33 6.47
CA LYS A 379 9.44 -27.78 7.81
C LYS A 379 10.84 -27.32 8.25
N ARG A 380 11.14 -26.04 8.13
CA ARG A 380 12.11 -25.40 9.00
C ARG A 380 11.31 -24.82 10.15
N SER A 381 11.40 -25.47 11.28
CA SER A 381 10.94 -25.00 12.57
C SER A 381 11.81 -23.80 13.01
N SER A 382 11.53 -22.64 12.49
CA SER A 382 11.75 -21.41 13.22
C SER A 382 10.36 -21.01 13.71
N LYS A 383 10.11 -21.15 15.00
CA LYS A 383 8.96 -20.55 15.65
C LYS A 383 8.92 -19.11 15.21
N PRO A 384 7.84 -18.59 14.59
CA PRO A 384 7.69 -17.18 14.40
C PRO A 384 7.73 -16.58 15.80
N THR A 385 8.66 -15.70 16.05
CA THR A 385 8.61 -14.83 17.20
C THR A 385 7.29 -14.11 17.08
N LYS A 386 6.35 -14.39 17.98
CA LYS A 386 5.04 -13.74 18.08
C LYS A 386 5.28 -12.29 18.48
N THR A 387 5.64 -11.44 17.56
CA THR A 387 5.57 -9.99 17.69
C THR A 387 4.44 -9.52 16.80
N SER A 388 3.20 -9.77 17.23
CA SER A 388 2.06 -9.06 16.68
C SER A 388 2.21 -7.59 17.03
N VAL A 389 1.76 -6.67 16.16
CA VAL A 389 1.70 -5.23 16.45
C VAL A 389 0.86 -5.00 17.71
N LYS A 390 -0.15 -5.82 17.97
CA LYS A 390 -0.86 -5.92 19.22
C LYS A 390 0.08 -6.26 20.39
N GLY A 391 1.05 -7.15 20.21
CA GLY A 391 2.08 -7.45 21.19
C GLY A 391 3.06 -6.30 21.44
N MET A 392 3.37 -5.43 20.49
CA MET A 392 4.27 -4.28 20.73
C MET A 392 3.52 -3.12 21.39
N ALA A 393 2.28 -2.85 21.01
CA ALA A 393 1.49 -1.81 21.65
C ALA A 393 0.90 -2.26 23.00
N GLU A 394 0.48 -3.51 23.14
CA GLU A 394 -0.04 -4.07 24.39
C GLU A 394 1.06 -4.63 25.30
N ALA A 395 2.23 -5.00 24.78
CA ALA A 395 3.36 -5.51 25.57
C ALA A 395 3.97 -4.47 26.54
N SER A 396 3.61 -3.19 26.41
CA SER A 396 3.95 -2.15 27.39
C SER A 396 2.90 -2.00 28.50
N LEU A 397 1.68 -2.54 28.33
CA LEU A 397 0.63 -2.47 29.33
C LEU A 397 0.68 -3.70 30.26
N ASN A 398 0.60 -3.47 31.55
CA ASN A 398 0.39 -4.54 32.50
C ASN A 398 -1.04 -5.12 32.41
N ALA A 399 -1.28 -6.31 32.99
CA ALA A 399 -2.57 -6.98 32.90
C ALA A 399 -3.74 -6.13 33.40
N GLY A 400 -3.55 -5.36 34.47
CA GLY A 400 -4.58 -4.47 35.02
C GLY A 400 -4.89 -3.27 34.10
N ALA A 401 -3.89 -2.75 33.38
CA ALA A 401 -4.10 -1.69 32.40
C ALA A 401 -4.84 -2.20 31.15
N LEU A 402 -4.57 -3.43 30.71
CA LEU A 402 -5.31 -4.07 29.62
C LEU A 402 -6.78 -4.26 29.94
N GLU A 403 -7.07 -4.70 31.16
CA GLU A 403 -8.44 -4.89 31.62
C GLU A 403 -9.19 -3.54 31.72
N ARG A 404 -8.55 -2.51 32.32
CA ARG A 404 -9.10 -1.15 32.34
C ARG A 404 -9.36 -0.61 30.93
N LEU A 405 -8.43 -0.80 30.02
CA LEU A 405 -8.59 -0.38 28.63
C LEU A 405 -9.81 -1.05 27.98
N GLY A 406 -10.01 -2.35 28.23
CA GLY A 406 -11.20 -3.08 27.75
C GLY A 406 -12.50 -2.47 28.28
N ARG A 407 -12.58 -2.18 29.59
CA ARG A 407 -13.74 -1.54 30.22
C ARG A 407 -13.99 -0.12 29.68
N LEU A 408 -12.92 0.67 29.51
CA LEU A 408 -13.01 2.03 28.95
C LEU A 408 -13.50 2.01 27.50
N LYS A 409 -13.05 1.06 26.69
CA LYS A 409 -13.54 0.89 25.30
C LYS A 409 -15.02 0.51 25.26
N ALA A 410 -15.46 -0.41 26.13
CA ALA A 410 -16.87 -0.79 26.24
C ALA A 410 -17.74 0.40 26.65
N TRP A 411 -17.36 1.11 27.70
CA TRP A 411 -18.04 2.33 28.16
C TRP A 411 -18.10 3.39 27.04
N ARG A 412 -17.00 3.68 26.38
CA ARG A 412 -16.96 4.63 25.26
C ARG A 412 -17.94 4.25 24.14
N ALA A 413 -18.01 2.97 23.80
CA ALA A 413 -18.93 2.48 22.77
C ALA A 413 -20.40 2.69 23.17
N ASP A 414 -20.74 2.50 24.45
CA ASP A 414 -22.08 2.73 24.95
C ASP A 414 -22.44 4.22 24.91
N VAL A 415 -21.57 5.11 25.42
CA VAL A 415 -21.74 6.57 25.35
C VAL A 415 -21.85 7.07 23.91
N ALA A 416 -21.02 6.56 23.02
CA ALA A 416 -21.05 6.92 21.61
C ALA A 416 -22.39 6.52 20.95
N ARG A 417 -22.93 5.35 21.31
CA ARG A 417 -24.23 4.86 20.84
C ARG A 417 -25.38 5.73 21.37
N GLU A 418 -25.34 6.08 22.65
CA GLU A 418 -26.34 6.95 23.30
C GLU A 418 -26.42 8.33 22.63
N HIS A 419 -25.27 8.92 22.34
CA HIS A 419 -25.17 10.22 21.69
C HIS A 419 -25.23 10.18 20.15
N ASN A 420 -25.38 8.99 19.55
CA ASN A 420 -25.34 8.79 18.10
C ASN A 420 -24.08 9.39 17.43
N LEU A 421 -22.93 9.27 18.09
CA LEU A 421 -21.63 9.76 17.66
C LEU A 421 -20.64 8.61 17.36
N PRO A 422 -19.65 8.83 16.49
CA PRO A 422 -18.51 7.92 16.36
C PRO A 422 -17.74 7.82 17.69
N ALA A 423 -17.28 6.62 18.06
CA ALA A 423 -16.60 6.37 19.34
C ALA A 423 -15.36 7.26 19.55
N PHE A 424 -14.59 7.53 18.50
CA PHE A 424 -13.40 8.38 18.57
C PHE A 424 -13.70 9.87 18.89
N VAL A 425 -14.91 10.33 18.66
CA VAL A 425 -15.34 11.71 19.03
C VAL A 425 -15.40 11.84 20.55
N ILE A 426 -15.82 10.79 21.25
CA ILE A 426 -15.81 10.76 22.72
C ILE A 426 -14.36 10.77 23.20
N PHE A 427 -13.57 9.73 22.87
CA PHE A 427 -12.13 9.66 23.14
C PHE A 427 -11.39 8.86 22.07
N HIS A 428 -10.22 9.33 21.67
CA HIS A 428 -9.30 8.54 20.86
C HIS A 428 -8.73 7.36 21.65
N ASP A 429 -8.35 6.29 20.96
CA ASP A 429 -7.73 5.09 21.56
C ASP A 429 -6.46 5.44 22.34
N ALA A 430 -5.66 6.39 21.83
CA ALA A 430 -4.46 6.88 22.52
C ALA A 430 -4.80 7.49 23.90
N THR A 431 -5.87 8.26 23.98
CA THR A 431 -6.34 8.86 25.25
C THR A 431 -6.83 7.78 26.22
N LEU A 432 -7.64 6.82 25.77
CA LEU A 432 -8.11 5.71 26.61
C LEU A 432 -6.95 4.85 27.11
N ARG A 433 -5.95 4.67 26.29
CA ARG A 433 -4.73 3.94 26.66
C ARG A 433 -3.96 4.67 27.75
N ALA A 434 -3.71 5.97 27.59
CA ALA A 434 -3.04 6.78 28.60
C ALA A 434 -3.80 6.76 29.93
N ILE A 435 -5.13 6.86 29.91
CA ILE A 435 -5.99 6.72 31.10
C ILE A 435 -5.82 5.34 31.74
N ALA A 436 -5.82 4.27 30.93
CA ALA A 436 -5.69 2.92 31.43
C ALA A 436 -4.31 2.64 32.06
N GLU A 437 -3.25 3.23 31.52
CA GLU A 437 -1.88 3.15 32.05
C GLU A 437 -1.75 3.89 33.39
N GLN A 438 -2.25 5.12 33.46
CA GLN A 438 -2.11 5.97 34.65
C GLN A 438 -3.06 5.56 35.80
N ALA A 439 -4.13 4.82 35.51
CA ALA A 439 -5.09 4.35 36.51
C ALA A 439 -5.62 5.46 37.44
N PRO A 440 -6.21 6.57 36.91
CA PRO A 440 -6.59 7.72 37.68
C PRO A 440 -7.63 7.36 38.77
N GLN A 441 -7.48 7.95 39.96
CA GLN A 441 -8.37 7.79 41.11
C GLN A 441 -9.19 9.06 41.38
N SER A 442 -8.77 10.19 40.84
CA SER A 442 -9.40 11.48 41.03
C SER A 442 -9.49 12.27 39.70
N LEU A 443 -10.34 13.32 39.67
CA LEU A 443 -10.43 14.22 38.52
C LEU A 443 -9.10 14.93 38.26
N ALA A 444 -8.34 15.24 39.30
CA ALA A 444 -7.04 15.85 39.17
C ALA A 444 -6.03 14.95 38.42
N ASP A 445 -6.13 13.63 38.61
CA ASP A 445 -5.25 12.67 37.89
C ASP A 445 -5.56 12.59 36.41
N LEU A 446 -6.73 13.02 35.98
CA LEU A 446 -7.10 13.10 34.55
C LEU A 446 -6.62 14.40 33.89
N GLU A 447 -6.28 15.42 34.68
CA GLU A 447 -5.73 16.66 34.16
C GLU A 447 -4.31 16.39 33.60
N GLY A 448 -4.04 16.91 32.41
CA GLY A 448 -2.76 16.69 31.75
C GLY A 448 -2.68 15.44 30.86
N ILE A 449 -3.66 14.54 30.90
CA ILE A 449 -3.72 13.45 29.93
C ILE A 449 -4.08 14.00 28.55
N SER A 450 -3.26 13.70 27.57
CA SER A 450 -3.48 14.13 26.18
C SER A 450 -4.86 13.68 25.68
N GLY A 451 -5.66 14.62 25.19
CA GLY A 451 -7.04 14.37 24.75
C GLY A 451 -8.11 14.51 25.83
N MET A 452 -7.71 14.79 27.10
CA MET A 452 -8.60 15.10 28.22
C MET A 452 -8.63 16.62 28.45
N GLY A 453 -9.19 17.39 27.50
CA GLY A 453 -9.38 18.83 27.70
C GLY A 453 -10.50 19.14 28.72
N SER A 454 -10.56 20.39 29.22
CA SER A 454 -11.49 20.83 30.26
C SER A 454 -12.95 20.46 29.99
N LYS A 455 -13.41 20.56 28.75
CA LYS A 455 -14.78 20.17 28.34
C LYS A 455 -15.04 18.68 28.55
N LYS A 456 -14.10 17.82 28.13
CA LYS A 456 -14.22 16.36 28.27
C LYS A 456 -14.05 15.91 29.72
N LEU A 457 -13.19 16.57 30.48
CA LEU A 457 -13.03 16.34 31.89
C LEU A 457 -14.35 16.62 32.65
N HIS A 458 -15.01 17.74 32.36
CA HIS A 458 -16.31 18.09 32.97
C HIS A 458 -17.41 17.13 32.53
N ALA A 459 -17.48 16.74 31.26
CA ALA A 459 -18.55 15.90 30.73
C ALA A 459 -18.42 14.41 31.12
N TYR A 460 -17.19 13.87 31.14
CA TYR A 460 -16.96 12.43 31.25
C TYR A 460 -16.01 12.02 32.38
N GLY A 461 -15.35 12.96 33.07
CA GLY A 461 -14.29 12.65 34.01
C GLY A 461 -14.75 11.74 35.16
N ALA A 462 -15.91 12.02 35.76
CA ALA A 462 -16.48 11.21 36.85
C ALA A 462 -16.77 9.76 36.40
N GLU A 463 -17.34 9.59 35.21
CA GLU A 463 -17.62 8.27 34.64
C GLU A 463 -16.35 7.51 34.33
N VAL A 464 -15.33 8.17 33.74
CA VAL A 464 -14.02 7.57 33.43
C VAL A 464 -13.39 7.04 34.72
N ILE A 465 -13.39 7.81 35.82
CA ILE A 465 -12.86 7.36 37.10
C ILE A 465 -13.63 6.14 37.59
N ARG A 466 -14.98 6.18 37.56
CA ARG A 466 -15.81 5.05 37.95
C ARG A 466 -15.45 3.77 37.18
N VAL A 467 -15.26 3.87 35.88
CA VAL A 467 -14.85 2.74 35.01
C VAL A 467 -13.43 2.24 35.34
N CYS A 468 -12.52 3.16 35.68
CA CYS A 468 -11.14 2.80 36.05
C CYS A 468 -11.07 2.09 37.42
N THR A 469 -11.91 2.51 38.40
CA THR A 469 -11.89 2.03 39.78
C THR A 469 -12.83 0.86 40.03
N ALA A 470 -13.73 0.53 39.09
CA ALA A 470 -14.60 -0.63 39.20
C ALA A 470 -13.76 -1.91 39.42
N LEU A 471 -14.00 -2.59 40.53
CA LEU A 471 -13.45 -3.92 40.79
C LEU A 471 -14.11 -4.91 39.83
N ALA A 472 -13.34 -5.89 39.34
CA ALA A 472 -13.82 -6.95 38.44
C ALA A 472 -14.84 -7.85 39.14
#